data_24e6cda4cd7c01095bfe2382d5f24f99
#
_entry.id   24e6cda4cd7c01095bfe2382d5f24f99
#
_cell.length_a   1.000
_cell.length_b   1.000
_cell.length_c   1.000
_cell.angle_alpha   90.00
_cell.angle_beta   90.00
_cell.angle_gamma   90.00
#
_symmetry.space_group_name_H-M   'P 1'
#
loop_
_entity.id
_entity.type
_entity.pdbx_description
1 polymer ?
#
loop_
_entity_poly.entity_id
_entity_poly.type
_entity_poly.pdbx_seq_one_letter_code
_entity_poly.pdbx_strand_id
1 'polypeptide(L)'
;MTMTPLQLGDKIKRFFQPSLPPVGVEIARDFVAAVRLNPKDPTRVERSAITPLPSGLVNPSLSQPNISSPEDLTTVVKSILAKTEIKTGRISLAVPDSSVKVAIHQLDKLPGNENEKQQLLRWRLKKTTPFNVEDAHLSYVSQPGPDGKLNVLTVIIFREVLEQYERLFQGLGIQAGFITSASVAALELLPRTEAGSIPKSTLIVRSSPFSLTAMIIHLGTIVFFRHLDYFEEAQVDGAVPRVLESSGGEIRNLYEEIHPCLMYYQDKLGTAGVDRIWILAPQDLQPEELELLSRQSGAAVSNLNPLQSFRSYPPGSLPVLKSLLAPSLGLAMGSF
;
A
#
# COMPACT_ATOMS: atom_id res chain seq x y z
N MET A 1 -36.95 1.98 12.35
CA MET A 1 -35.68 1.56 11.68
C MET A 1 -34.92 0.67 12.66
N THR A 2 -35.10 -0.62 12.56
CA THR A 2 -34.48 -1.63 13.43
C THR A 2 -33.05 -1.91 12.88
N MET A 3 -32.04 -1.51 13.63
CA MET A 3 -30.65 -1.83 13.29
C MET A 3 -30.42 -3.33 13.39
N THR A 4 -29.89 -3.93 12.33
CA THR A 4 -29.51 -5.34 12.31
C THR A 4 -28.37 -5.61 13.31
N PRO A 5 -28.35 -6.73 14.04
CA PRO A 5 -27.35 -7.05 15.09
C PRO A 5 -25.88 -7.00 14.64
N LEU A 6 -25.60 -7.21 13.34
CA LEU A 6 -24.27 -7.13 12.74
C LEU A 6 -23.64 -5.71 12.79
N GLN A 7 -24.46 -4.65 12.73
CA GLN A 7 -23.97 -3.27 12.77
C GLN A 7 -23.54 -2.80 14.19
N LEU A 8 -24.07 -3.44 15.22
CA LEU A 8 -23.72 -3.09 16.60
C LEU A 8 -22.36 -3.73 17.00
N GLY A 9 -22.09 -4.96 16.55
CA GLY A 9 -20.82 -5.66 16.80
C GLY A 9 -19.60 -4.96 16.16
N ASP A 10 -19.75 -4.47 14.93
CA ASP A 10 -18.69 -3.75 14.21
C ASP A 10 -18.42 -2.37 14.80
N LYS A 11 -19.45 -1.67 15.28
CA LYS A 11 -19.27 -0.40 16.01
C LYS A 11 -18.57 -0.60 17.35
N ILE A 12 -18.88 -1.67 18.07
CA ILE A 12 -18.23 -1.98 19.36
C ILE A 12 -16.76 -2.40 19.13
N LYS A 13 -16.46 -3.19 18.09
CA LYS A 13 -15.07 -3.54 17.73
C LYS A 13 -14.26 -2.30 17.34
N ARG A 14 -14.83 -1.36 16.58
CA ARG A 14 -14.18 -0.07 16.26
C ARG A 14 -13.90 0.79 17.48
N PHE A 15 -14.71 0.71 18.53
CA PHE A 15 -14.52 1.49 19.75
C PHE A 15 -13.29 1.04 20.57
N PHE A 16 -12.91 -0.22 20.45
CA PHE A 16 -11.73 -0.82 21.11
C PHE A 16 -10.50 -0.93 20.21
N GLN A 17 -10.60 -0.61 18.92
CA GLN A 17 -9.42 -0.48 18.06
C GLN A 17 -8.77 0.89 18.32
N PRO A 18 -7.44 0.94 18.52
CA PRO A 18 -6.76 2.22 18.64
C PRO A 18 -7.02 3.03 17.37
N SER A 19 -7.60 4.20 17.51
CA SER A 19 -7.79 5.12 16.39
C SER A 19 -6.42 5.44 15.79
N LEU A 20 -6.28 5.21 14.50
CA LEU A 20 -5.07 5.61 13.79
C LEU A 20 -4.99 7.15 13.76
N PRO A 21 -3.81 7.73 13.86
CA PRO A 21 -3.66 9.17 13.78
C PRO A 21 -4.03 9.66 12.37
N PRO A 22 -4.59 10.87 12.23
CA PRO A 22 -4.89 11.47 10.93
C PRO A 22 -3.61 11.95 10.21
N VAL A 23 -2.56 11.16 10.31
CA VAL A 23 -1.22 11.43 9.78
C VAL A 23 -0.68 10.18 9.13
N GLY A 24 -0.43 10.26 7.83
CA GLY A 24 0.20 9.21 7.05
C GLY A 24 1.55 9.66 6.51
N VAL A 25 2.54 8.80 6.61
CA VAL A 25 3.87 8.99 6.04
C VAL A 25 4.20 7.80 5.16
N GLU A 26 4.77 8.03 3.99
CA GLU A 26 5.36 7.00 3.14
C GLU A 26 6.86 7.25 3.04
N ILE A 27 7.67 6.23 3.25
CA ILE A 27 9.07 6.20 2.86
C ILE A 27 9.16 5.28 1.65
N ALA A 28 9.35 5.85 0.47
CA ALA A 28 9.56 5.13 -0.78
C ALA A 28 11.08 4.97 -1.05
N ARG A 29 11.44 4.35 -2.18
CA ARG A 29 12.83 4.19 -2.59
C ARG A 29 13.50 5.52 -2.91
N ASP A 30 12.76 6.48 -3.48
CA ASP A 30 13.25 7.71 -4.08
C ASP A 30 12.58 8.99 -3.57
N PHE A 31 11.62 8.87 -2.66
CA PHE A 31 10.98 10.02 -1.99
C PHE A 31 10.43 9.64 -0.61
N VAL A 32 10.15 10.68 0.18
CA VAL A 32 9.29 10.60 1.36
C VAL A 32 8.08 11.48 1.11
N ALA A 33 6.88 10.96 1.40
CA ALA A 33 5.63 11.69 1.37
C ALA A 33 5.00 11.74 2.76
N ALA A 34 4.36 12.85 3.10
CA ALA A 34 3.61 12.99 4.34
C ALA A 34 2.33 13.77 4.13
N VAL A 35 1.27 13.33 4.81
CA VAL A 35 -0.05 13.95 4.80
C VAL A 35 -0.57 14.09 6.23
N ARG A 36 -1.15 15.24 6.52
CA ARG A 36 -1.94 15.47 7.73
C ARG A 36 -3.35 15.87 7.34
N LEU A 37 -4.33 15.11 7.82
CA LEU A 37 -5.75 15.43 7.68
C LEU A 37 -6.24 16.23 8.89
N ASN A 38 -7.36 16.92 8.71
CA ASN A 38 -8.05 17.57 9.81
C ASN A 38 -8.66 16.51 10.74
N PRO A 39 -8.33 16.51 12.05
CA PRO A 39 -8.84 15.49 12.98
C PRO A 39 -10.37 15.49 13.15
N LYS A 40 -11.03 16.62 12.85
CA LYS A 40 -12.49 16.78 12.95
C LYS A 40 -13.20 16.51 11.62
N ASP A 41 -12.47 16.63 10.50
CA ASP A 41 -12.99 16.39 9.16
C ASP A 41 -11.93 15.64 8.34
N PRO A 42 -11.90 14.31 8.35
CA PRO A 42 -10.91 13.51 7.64
C PRO A 42 -11.01 13.63 6.10
N THR A 43 -12.03 14.30 5.58
CA THR A 43 -12.13 14.63 4.15
C THR A 43 -11.38 15.91 3.78
N ARG A 44 -10.72 16.55 4.74
CA ARG A 44 -9.94 17.77 4.54
C ARG A 44 -8.46 17.52 4.76
N VAL A 45 -7.67 17.70 3.71
CA VAL A 45 -6.20 17.70 3.81
C VAL A 45 -5.75 19.04 4.36
N GLU A 46 -5.06 19.04 5.51
CA GLU A 46 -4.50 20.28 6.11
C GLU A 46 -3.12 20.60 5.57
N ARG A 47 -2.29 19.56 5.44
CA ARG A 47 -0.92 19.68 4.95
C ARG A 47 -0.54 18.42 4.17
N SER A 48 0.25 18.62 3.12
CA SER A 48 0.91 17.53 2.41
C SER A 48 2.27 17.99 1.89
N ALA A 49 3.21 17.08 1.82
CA ALA A 49 4.52 17.35 1.25
C ALA A 49 5.10 16.08 0.64
N ILE A 50 5.93 16.24 -0.38
CA ILE A 50 6.81 15.21 -0.93
C ILE A 50 8.23 15.80 -0.92
N THR A 51 9.19 14.98 -0.54
CA THR A 51 10.62 15.34 -0.57
C THR A 51 11.36 14.19 -1.24
N PRO A 52 12.08 14.45 -2.35
CA PRO A 52 12.91 13.46 -2.99
C PRO A 52 14.01 12.92 -2.08
N LEU A 53 14.41 11.67 -2.31
CA LEU A 53 15.54 11.03 -1.64
C LEU A 53 16.73 10.90 -2.61
N PRO A 54 17.96 11.04 -2.11
CA PRO A 54 19.15 10.63 -2.85
C PRO A 54 19.08 9.18 -3.26
N SER A 55 19.57 8.86 -4.45
CA SER A 55 19.65 7.47 -4.92
C SER A 55 20.46 6.61 -3.95
N GLY A 56 19.96 5.40 -3.67
CA GLY A 56 20.61 4.45 -2.77
C GLY A 56 20.48 4.75 -1.28
N LEU A 57 19.77 5.80 -0.87
CA LEU A 57 19.52 6.07 0.55
C LEU A 57 18.53 5.05 1.15
N VAL A 58 17.53 4.67 0.38
CA VAL A 58 16.60 3.59 0.70
C VAL A 58 16.69 2.51 -0.39
N ASN A 59 17.10 1.31 0.00
CA ASN A 59 17.26 0.13 -0.85
C ASN A 59 16.30 -0.97 -0.37
N PRO A 60 15.05 -0.97 -0.82
CA PRO A 60 14.05 -1.90 -0.32
C PRO A 60 14.44 -3.35 -0.54
N SER A 61 14.38 -4.15 0.50
CA SER A 61 14.69 -5.58 0.50
C SER A 61 13.88 -6.30 1.55
N LEU A 62 13.52 -7.55 1.25
CA LEU A 62 12.83 -8.42 2.21
C LEU A 62 13.74 -8.87 3.37
N SER A 63 15.05 -8.99 3.15
CA SER A 63 15.96 -9.70 4.06
C SER A 63 17.24 -8.94 4.41
N GLN A 64 17.43 -7.75 3.83
CA GLN A 64 18.61 -6.92 4.09
C GLN A 64 18.20 -5.57 4.66
N PRO A 65 19.07 -4.88 5.39
CA PRO A 65 18.84 -3.52 5.82
C PRO A 65 18.43 -2.62 4.65
N ASN A 66 17.35 -1.86 4.83
CA ASN A 66 16.77 -1.03 3.78
C ASN A 66 17.35 0.40 3.76
N ILE A 67 17.81 0.90 4.90
CA ILE A 67 18.28 2.27 5.08
C ILE A 67 19.81 2.25 5.14
N SER A 68 20.46 2.87 4.14
CA SER A 68 21.93 2.89 4.06
C SER A 68 22.57 3.94 4.98
N SER A 69 21.92 5.10 5.17
CA SER A 69 22.35 6.17 6.10
C SER A 69 21.14 6.65 6.93
N PRO A 70 20.98 6.15 8.17
CA PRO A 70 19.89 6.58 9.06
C PRO A 70 19.94 8.09 9.37
N GLU A 71 21.12 8.69 9.44
CA GLU A 71 21.29 10.13 9.73
C GLU A 71 20.79 11.01 8.58
N ASP A 72 21.16 10.67 7.33
CA ASP A 72 20.71 11.39 6.15
C ASP A 72 19.20 11.28 5.98
N LEU A 73 18.65 10.08 6.13
CA LEU A 73 17.20 9.87 6.05
C LEU A 73 16.47 10.60 7.18
N THR A 74 17.02 10.62 8.40
CA THR A 74 16.47 11.39 9.52
C THR A 74 16.38 12.87 9.17
N THR A 75 17.38 13.42 8.49
CA THR A 75 17.40 14.84 8.08
C THR A 75 16.27 15.13 7.09
N VAL A 76 16.06 14.26 6.10
CA VAL A 76 14.93 14.39 5.14
C VAL A 76 13.59 14.27 5.85
N VAL A 77 13.44 13.27 6.72
CA VAL A 77 12.21 13.05 7.48
C VAL A 77 11.90 14.22 8.40
N LYS A 78 12.88 14.79 9.09
CA LYS A 78 12.71 16.04 9.87
C LYS A 78 12.16 17.18 9.01
N SER A 79 12.72 17.36 7.82
CA SER A 79 12.29 18.42 6.90
C SER A 79 10.83 18.25 6.49
N ILE A 80 10.41 17.04 6.11
CA ILE A 80 9.03 16.80 5.67
C ILE A 80 8.02 16.90 6.83
N LEU A 81 8.39 16.43 8.02
CA LEU A 81 7.56 16.57 9.23
C LEU A 81 7.37 18.05 9.60
N ALA A 82 8.40 18.87 9.43
CA ALA A 82 8.29 20.32 9.64
C ALA A 82 7.33 20.97 8.61
N LYS A 83 7.45 20.62 7.31
CA LYS A 83 6.56 21.13 6.25
C LYS A 83 5.11 20.75 6.47
N THR A 84 4.86 19.59 7.06
CA THR A 84 3.50 19.09 7.36
C THR A 84 3.05 19.42 8.79
N GLU A 85 3.90 20.14 9.55
CA GLU A 85 3.62 20.54 10.94
C GLU A 85 3.33 19.34 11.87
N ILE A 86 3.94 18.19 11.59
CA ILE A 86 3.89 16.99 12.44
C ILE A 86 5.02 17.11 13.45
N LYS A 87 4.70 17.37 14.72
CA LYS A 87 5.72 17.68 15.74
C LYS A 87 5.97 16.53 16.70
N THR A 88 4.92 15.83 17.11
CA THR A 88 4.98 14.76 18.12
C THR A 88 3.81 13.82 17.94
N GLY A 89 3.83 12.68 18.65
CA GLY A 89 2.73 11.75 18.73
C GLY A 89 2.92 10.50 17.90
N ARG A 90 1.83 9.97 17.38
CA ARG A 90 1.82 8.73 16.57
C ARG A 90 1.58 9.06 15.11
N ILE A 91 2.19 8.27 14.23
CA ILE A 91 1.96 8.29 12.79
C ILE A 91 1.59 6.89 12.29
N SER A 92 0.96 6.83 11.13
CA SER A 92 0.87 5.62 10.32
C SER A 92 1.93 5.70 9.21
N LEU A 93 2.67 4.61 9.01
CA LEU A 93 3.81 4.54 8.09
C LEU A 93 3.57 3.52 6.99
N ALA A 94 3.76 3.92 5.74
CA ALA A 94 3.89 3.02 4.60
C ALA A 94 5.37 2.81 4.29
N VAL A 95 5.77 1.54 4.16
CA VAL A 95 7.08 1.13 3.70
C VAL A 95 6.99 0.57 2.28
N PRO A 96 8.10 0.49 1.51
CA PRO A 96 8.08 -0.07 0.17
C PRO A 96 7.52 -1.50 0.16
N ASP A 97 6.76 -1.84 -0.88
CA ASP A 97 6.20 -3.19 -1.04
C ASP A 97 7.28 -4.28 -1.08
N SER A 98 8.46 -3.97 -1.63
CA SER A 98 9.64 -4.85 -1.66
C SER A 98 10.21 -5.17 -0.27
N SER A 99 9.84 -4.40 0.76
CA SER A 99 10.30 -4.61 2.15
C SER A 99 9.42 -5.57 2.94
N VAL A 100 8.27 -5.95 2.37
CA VAL A 100 7.30 -6.84 3.03
C VAL A 100 6.91 -7.99 2.11
N LYS A 101 6.64 -9.15 2.68
CA LYS A 101 6.04 -10.25 1.94
C LYS A 101 4.58 -10.36 2.30
N VAL A 102 3.74 -10.25 1.28
CA VAL A 102 2.31 -10.50 1.38
C VAL A 102 2.02 -11.87 0.77
N ALA A 103 1.23 -12.69 1.46
CA ALA A 103 0.77 -13.97 0.94
C ALA A 103 -0.69 -14.23 1.35
N ILE A 104 -1.40 -14.96 0.50
CA ILE A 104 -2.78 -15.36 0.75
C ILE A 104 -2.83 -16.88 0.86
N HIS A 105 -3.34 -17.36 2.00
CA HIS A 105 -3.48 -18.78 2.29
C HIS A 105 -4.95 -19.15 2.31
N GLN A 106 -5.33 -20.14 1.54
CA GLN A 106 -6.65 -20.71 1.60
C GLN A 106 -6.67 -21.85 2.64
N LEU A 107 -7.52 -21.73 3.65
CA LEU A 107 -7.63 -22.65 4.78
C LEU A 107 -9.09 -23.06 4.98
N ASP A 108 -9.33 -24.30 5.40
CA ASP A 108 -10.68 -24.74 5.80
C ASP A 108 -11.08 -24.10 7.12
N LYS A 109 -10.14 -23.96 8.04
CA LYS A 109 -10.31 -23.28 9.35
C LYS A 109 -8.99 -22.81 9.92
N LEU A 110 -9.05 -21.82 10.80
CA LEU A 110 -7.93 -21.43 11.67
C LEU A 110 -8.06 -22.11 13.04
N PRO A 111 -6.94 -22.46 13.70
CA PRO A 111 -6.94 -22.87 15.10
C PRO A 111 -7.63 -21.83 16.00
N GLY A 112 -8.14 -22.27 17.18
CA GLY A 112 -8.73 -21.36 18.15
C GLY A 112 -7.71 -20.50 18.88
N ASN A 113 -6.54 -21.08 19.17
CA ASN A 113 -5.47 -20.46 19.93
C ASN A 113 -4.59 -19.57 19.02
N GLU A 114 -4.27 -18.36 19.48
CA GLU A 114 -3.47 -17.41 18.71
C GLU A 114 -2.05 -17.91 18.42
N ASN A 115 -1.41 -18.58 19.39
CA ASN A 115 -0.07 -19.15 19.16
C ASN A 115 -0.09 -20.23 18.07
N GLU A 116 -1.11 -21.08 18.05
CA GLU A 116 -1.26 -22.11 17.01
C GLU A 116 -1.50 -21.50 15.63
N LYS A 117 -2.29 -20.40 15.55
CA LYS A 117 -2.48 -19.64 14.30
C LYS A 117 -1.15 -19.11 13.79
N GLN A 118 -0.38 -18.44 14.66
CA GLN A 118 0.94 -17.89 14.33
C GLN A 118 1.88 -19.01 13.84
N GLN A 119 1.93 -20.14 14.52
CA GLN A 119 2.76 -21.29 14.12
C GLN A 119 2.34 -21.86 12.77
N LEU A 120 1.04 -22.03 12.53
CA LEU A 120 0.52 -22.53 11.26
C LEU A 120 0.89 -21.59 10.11
N LEU A 121 0.69 -20.28 10.28
CA LEU A 121 0.98 -19.29 9.26
C LEU A 121 2.48 -19.17 8.99
N ARG A 122 3.32 -19.19 10.03
CA ARG A 122 4.80 -19.22 9.89
C ARG A 122 5.24 -20.48 9.13
N TRP A 123 4.69 -21.63 9.45
CA TRP A 123 4.99 -22.88 8.75
C TRP A 123 4.66 -22.79 7.26
N ARG A 124 3.50 -22.19 6.91
CA ARG A 124 3.09 -21.95 5.51
C ARG A 124 4.06 -21.01 4.78
N LEU A 125 4.55 -19.99 5.45
CA LEU A 125 5.45 -18.98 4.86
C LEU A 125 6.89 -19.48 4.72
N LYS A 126 7.32 -20.44 5.54
CA LYS A 126 8.72 -20.90 5.62
C LYS A 126 9.35 -21.26 4.28
N LYS A 127 8.58 -21.89 3.35
CA LYS A 127 9.10 -22.30 2.04
C LYS A 127 9.23 -21.17 1.02
N THR A 128 8.57 -20.04 1.27
CA THR A 128 8.48 -18.93 0.29
C THR A 128 9.12 -17.65 0.78
N THR A 129 9.71 -17.67 1.97
CA THR A 129 10.34 -16.50 2.59
C THR A 129 11.87 -16.69 2.57
N PRO A 130 12.66 -15.68 2.15
CA PRO A 130 14.11 -15.80 2.00
C PRO A 130 14.90 -15.69 3.31
N PHE A 131 14.20 -15.53 4.44
CA PHE A 131 14.78 -15.43 5.79
C PHE A 131 14.07 -16.38 6.76
N ASN A 132 14.61 -16.55 7.95
CA ASN A 132 13.96 -17.35 8.99
C ASN A 132 12.69 -16.62 9.49
N VAL A 133 11.54 -17.24 9.32
CA VAL A 133 10.23 -16.67 9.67
C VAL A 133 10.06 -16.35 11.16
N GLU A 134 10.87 -16.96 12.03
CA GLU A 134 10.88 -16.68 13.47
C GLU A 134 11.52 -15.32 13.78
N ASP A 135 12.41 -14.84 12.89
CA ASP A 135 13.07 -13.53 13.00
C ASP A 135 12.26 -12.41 12.36
N ALA A 136 10.96 -12.62 12.17
CA ALA A 136 10.09 -11.67 11.50
C ALA A 136 8.84 -11.34 12.33
N HIS A 137 8.31 -10.14 12.08
CA HIS A 137 6.97 -9.77 12.53
C HIS A 137 5.94 -10.27 11.53
N LEU A 138 4.95 -11.03 12.01
CA LEU A 138 3.83 -11.56 11.23
C LEU A 138 2.52 -10.95 11.69
N SER A 139 1.80 -10.35 10.77
CA SER A 139 0.41 -9.94 10.93
C SER A 139 -0.48 -10.69 9.95
N TYR A 140 -1.75 -10.89 10.30
CA TYR A 140 -2.69 -11.54 9.40
C TYR A 140 -4.12 -11.03 9.58
N VAL A 141 -4.90 -11.16 8.49
CA VAL A 141 -6.34 -10.91 8.47
C VAL A 141 -7.04 -12.12 7.86
N SER A 142 -8.06 -12.62 8.54
CA SER A 142 -8.91 -13.68 8.03
C SER A 142 -10.12 -13.06 7.31
N GLN A 143 -10.37 -13.50 6.08
CA GLN A 143 -11.43 -13.04 5.20
C GLN A 143 -12.25 -14.23 4.69
N PRO A 144 -13.54 -14.05 4.36
CA PRO A 144 -14.31 -15.09 3.67
C PRO A 144 -13.60 -15.48 2.36
N GLY A 145 -13.50 -16.76 2.10
CA GLY A 145 -12.99 -17.31 0.86
C GLY A 145 -14.08 -18.06 0.08
N PRO A 146 -13.78 -18.55 -1.12
CA PRO A 146 -14.69 -19.38 -1.89
C PRO A 146 -14.95 -20.72 -1.17
N ASP A 147 -16.08 -21.35 -1.48
CA ASP A 147 -16.47 -22.70 -1.01
C ASP A 147 -16.49 -22.83 0.53
N GLY A 148 -16.81 -21.76 1.25
CA GLY A 148 -16.84 -21.75 2.72
C GLY A 148 -15.47 -21.80 3.39
N LYS A 149 -14.39 -21.71 2.62
CA LYS A 149 -13.03 -21.62 3.14
C LYS A 149 -12.71 -20.22 3.66
N LEU A 150 -11.57 -20.08 4.29
CA LEU A 150 -11.03 -18.81 4.73
C LEU A 150 -9.84 -18.42 3.83
N ASN A 151 -9.84 -17.19 3.35
CA ASN A 151 -8.64 -16.54 2.80
C ASN A 151 -7.93 -15.81 3.94
N VAL A 152 -6.74 -16.24 4.26
CA VAL A 152 -5.92 -15.58 5.29
C VAL A 152 -4.82 -14.80 4.59
N LEU A 153 -4.99 -13.48 4.59
CA LEU A 153 -3.97 -12.55 4.12
C LEU A 153 -2.91 -12.42 5.22
N THR A 154 -1.68 -12.76 4.91
CA THR A 154 -0.53 -12.61 5.82
C THR A 154 0.41 -11.54 5.28
N VAL A 155 0.91 -10.72 6.19
CA VAL A 155 1.98 -9.75 5.93
C VAL A 155 3.11 -10.05 6.88
N ILE A 156 4.29 -10.30 6.34
CA ILE A 156 5.49 -10.59 7.12
C ILE A 156 6.60 -9.62 6.73
N ILE A 157 7.25 -9.07 7.74
CA ILE A 157 8.41 -8.17 7.59
C ILE A 157 9.56 -8.69 8.47
N PHE A 158 10.76 -8.72 7.91
CA PHE A 158 11.96 -9.07 8.66
C PHE A 158 12.16 -8.08 9.82
N ARG A 159 12.43 -8.58 11.02
CA ARG A 159 12.47 -7.76 12.25
C ARG A 159 13.49 -6.63 12.16
N GLU A 160 14.67 -6.92 11.64
CA GLU A 160 15.72 -5.93 11.48
C GLU A 160 15.31 -4.78 10.54
N VAL A 161 14.59 -5.10 9.45
CA VAL A 161 14.03 -4.11 8.52
C VAL A 161 12.97 -3.26 9.22
N LEU A 162 12.05 -3.89 9.95
CA LEU A 162 11.01 -3.18 10.70
C LEU A 162 11.60 -2.20 11.71
N GLU A 163 12.57 -2.67 12.50
CA GLU A 163 13.24 -1.88 13.53
C GLU A 163 14.01 -0.67 12.97
N GLN A 164 14.53 -0.73 11.75
CA GLN A 164 15.16 0.43 11.12
C GLN A 164 14.17 1.58 10.95
N TYR A 165 12.96 1.27 10.45
CA TYR A 165 11.91 2.28 10.27
C TYR A 165 11.38 2.79 11.62
N GLU A 166 11.20 1.92 12.61
CA GLU A 166 10.76 2.33 13.96
C GLU A 166 11.78 3.25 14.64
N ARG A 167 13.06 2.88 14.64
CA ARG A 167 14.15 3.68 15.26
C ARG A 167 14.27 5.07 14.65
N LEU A 168 14.06 5.19 13.32
CA LEU A 168 14.09 6.47 12.62
C LEU A 168 13.12 7.48 13.24
N PHE A 169 11.88 7.07 13.51
CA PHE A 169 10.87 7.93 14.12
C PHE A 169 11.02 8.08 15.64
N GLN A 170 11.47 7.03 16.35
CA GLN A 170 11.75 7.11 17.78
C GLN A 170 12.82 8.16 18.09
N GLY A 171 13.88 8.26 17.27
CA GLY A 171 14.91 9.29 17.39
C GLY A 171 14.37 10.71 17.19
N LEU A 172 13.17 10.86 16.63
CA LEU A 172 12.46 12.13 16.46
C LEU A 172 11.38 12.38 17.51
N GLY A 173 11.22 11.51 18.51
CA GLY A 173 10.16 11.59 19.49
C GLY A 173 8.76 11.26 18.94
N ILE A 174 8.70 10.52 17.81
CA ILE A 174 7.48 10.11 17.13
C ILE A 174 7.37 8.58 17.15
N GLN A 175 6.19 8.05 17.35
CA GLN A 175 5.92 6.62 17.31
C GLN A 175 5.27 6.23 15.98
N ALA A 176 5.87 5.31 15.24
CA ALA A 176 5.21 4.63 14.13
C ALA A 176 4.23 3.59 14.71
N GLY A 177 2.98 4.02 14.93
CA GLY A 177 1.97 3.21 15.63
C GLY A 177 1.30 2.16 14.75
N PHE A 178 1.40 2.31 13.44
CA PHE A 178 0.94 1.36 12.44
C PHE A 178 1.89 1.39 11.24
N ILE A 179 2.35 0.23 10.81
CA ILE A 179 3.26 0.09 9.66
C ILE A 179 2.67 -0.93 8.69
N THR A 180 2.58 -0.56 7.41
CA THR A 180 2.07 -1.43 6.34
C THR A 180 2.80 -1.18 5.02
N SER A 181 2.53 -1.97 3.99
CA SER A 181 3.07 -1.73 2.65
C SER A 181 2.34 -0.58 1.96
N ALA A 182 3.05 0.11 1.09
CA ALA A 182 2.52 1.27 0.38
C ALA A 182 1.29 0.94 -0.47
N SER A 183 1.28 -0.20 -1.16
CA SER A 183 0.12 -0.59 -1.98
C SER A 183 -1.09 -0.97 -1.13
N VAL A 184 -0.89 -1.61 0.02
CA VAL A 184 -2.00 -1.90 0.96
C VAL A 184 -2.56 -0.60 1.52
N ALA A 185 -1.70 0.34 1.90
CA ALA A 185 -2.13 1.66 2.38
C ALA A 185 -3.02 2.41 1.37
N ALA A 186 -2.71 2.31 0.08
CA ALA A 186 -3.48 2.98 -0.97
C ALA A 186 -4.89 2.40 -1.20
N LEU A 187 -5.20 1.20 -0.68
CA LEU A 187 -6.52 0.56 -0.85
C LEU A 187 -7.67 1.39 -0.28
N GLU A 188 -7.43 2.18 0.76
CA GLU A 188 -8.47 3.03 1.37
C GLU A 188 -9.00 4.11 0.43
N LEU A 189 -8.24 4.44 -0.62
CA LEU A 189 -8.62 5.45 -1.62
C LEU A 189 -9.48 4.91 -2.74
N LEU A 190 -9.75 3.60 -2.76
CA LEU A 190 -10.58 2.99 -3.81
C LEU A 190 -11.99 3.56 -3.78
N PRO A 191 -12.50 3.96 -4.95
CA PRO A 191 -13.88 4.39 -5.07
C PRO A 191 -14.84 3.30 -4.62
N ARG A 192 -15.75 3.66 -3.76
CA ARG A 192 -16.85 2.79 -3.33
C ARG A 192 -18.08 3.07 -4.17
N THR A 193 -18.90 2.05 -4.39
CA THR A 193 -20.22 2.23 -5.00
C THR A 193 -21.12 3.07 -4.09
N GLU A 194 -22.27 3.54 -4.60
CA GLU A 194 -23.28 4.23 -3.78
C GLU A 194 -23.74 3.39 -2.57
N ALA A 195 -23.69 2.05 -2.69
CA ALA A 195 -23.93 1.13 -1.59
C ALA A 195 -22.75 1.00 -0.60
N GLY A 196 -21.66 1.75 -0.80
CA GLY A 196 -20.47 1.72 0.07
C GLY A 196 -19.55 0.52 -0.14
N SER A 197 -19.73 -0.27 -1.20
CA SER A 197 -18.90 -1.43 -1.55
C SER A 197 -17.93 -1.13 -2.70
N ILE A 198 -16.84 -1.87 -2.77
CA ILE A 198 -15.96 -1.92 -3.95
C ILE A 198 -16.67 -2.74 -5.05
N PRO A 199 -16.50 -2.44 -6.37
CA PRO A 199 -16.99 -3.28 -7.45
C PRO A 199 -16.64 -4.75 -7.24
N LYS A 200 -17.50 -5.65 -7.74
CA LYS A 200 -17.45 -7.10 -7.46
C LYS A 200 -16.08 -7.70 -7.67
N SER A 201 -15.40 -7.34 -8.75
CA SER A 201 -14.03 -7.77 -9.04
C SER A 201 -13.20 -6.60 -9.55
N THR A 202 -12.13 -6.29 -8.86
CA THR A 202 -11.29 -5.11 -9.12
C THR A 202 -9.83 -5.48 -9.07
N LEU A 203 -9.10 -5.20 -10.14
CA LEU A 203 -7.64 -5.20 -10.14
C LEU A 203 -7.13 -3.79 -9.83
N ILE A 204 -6.20 -3.69 -8.93
CA ILE A 204 -5.49 -2.46 -8.61
C ILE A 204 -4.04 -2.66 -9.00
N VAL A 205 -3.52 -1.74 -9.79
CA VAL A 205 -2.13 -1.73 -10.23
C VAL A 205 -1.48 -0.47 -9.71
N ARG A 206 -0.51 -0.62 -8.81
CA ARG A 206 0.38 0.47 -8.41
C ARG A 206 1.70 0.29 -9.15
N SER A 207 2.01 1.24 -10.02
CA SER A 207 3.25 1.24 -10.80
C SER A 207 4.17 2.36 -10.35
N SER A 208 5.46 2.11 -10.39
CA SER A 208 6.54 3.06 -10.16
C SER A 208 7.68 2.80 -11.16
N PRO A 209 8.69 3.67 -11.26
CA PRO A 209 9.87 3.38 -12.08
C PRO A 209 10.62 2.12 -11.66
N PHE A 210 10.44 1.67 -10.41
CA PHE A 210 11.22 0.59 -9.80
C PHE A 210 10.44 -0.70 -9.57
N SER A 211 9.11 -0.64 -9.62
CA SER A 211 8.28 -1.80 -9.25
C SER A 211 6.85 -1.69 -9.73
N LEU A 212 6.17 -2.83 -9.78
CA LEU A 212 4.74 -2.94 -9.99
C LEU A 212 4.13 -3.83 -8.90
N THR A 213 3.04 -3.38 -8.31
CA THR A 213 2.20 -4.20 -7.41
C THR A 213 0.81 -4.34 -8.00
N ALA A 214 0.35 -5.57 -8.16
CA ALA A 214 -0.98 -5.94 -8.63
C ALA A 214 -1.75 -6.63 -7.51
N MET A 215 -2.95 -6.13 -7.21
CA MET A 215 -3.86 -6.73 -6.20
C MET A 215 -5.24 -6.92 -6.80
N ILE A 216 -5.85 -8.10 -6.59
CA ILE A 216 -7.22 -8.34 -7.00
C ILE A 216 -8.11 -8.45 -5.76
N ILE A 217 -9.16 -7.64 -5.75
CA ILE A 217 -10.23 -7.70 -4.76
C ILE A 217 -11.44 -8.34 -5.44
N HIS A 218 -11.97 -9.39 -4.81
CA HIS A 218 -13.19 -10.07 -5.24
C HIS A 218 -14.19 -10.06 -4.08
N LEU A 219 -15.38 -9.49 -4.30
CA LEU A 219 -16.42 -9.35 -3.28
C LEU A 219 -15.91 -8.74 -1.95
N GLY A 220 -15.07 -7.72 -2.05
CA GLY A 220 -14.48 -7.03 -0.89
C GLY A 220 -13.33 -7.77 -0.20
N THR A 221 -12.88 -8.90 -0.75
CA THR A 221 -11.81 -9.73 -0.21
C THR A 221 -10.58 -9.67 -1.13
N ILE A 222 -9.39 -9.47 -0.58
CA ILE A 222 -8.14 -9.56 -1.36
C ILE A 222 -7.88 -11.04 -1.66
N VAL A 223 -7.95 -11.41 -2.94
CA VAL A 223 -7.78 -12.79 -3.41
C VAL A 223 -6.46 -13.02 -4.14
N PHE A 224 -5.77 -11.94 -4.51
CA PHE A 224 -4.49 -12.00 -5.20
C PHE A 224 -3.62 -10.80 -4.82
N PHE A 225 -2.32 -11.06 -4.66
CA PHE A 225 -1.28 -10.03 -4.46
C PHE A 225 -0.02 -10.48 -5.18
N ARG A 226 0.54 -9.63 -6.01
CA ARG A 226 1.82 -9.83 -6.68
C ARG A 226 2.60 -8.53 -6.67
N HIS A 227 3.85 -8.62 -6.26
CA HIS A 227 4.82 -7.53 -6.34
C HIS A 227 5.99 -7.96 -7.24
N LEU A 228 6.44 -7.04 -8.08
CA LEU A 228 7.55 -7.21 -9.01
C LEU A 228 8.48 -6.02 -8.83
N ASP A 229 9.75 -6.30 -8.53
CA ASP A 229 10.81 -5.30 -8.61
C ASP A 229 11.39 -5.26 -10.02
N TYR A 230 11.59 -4.08 -10.53
CA TYR A 230 12.33 -3.86 -11.77
C TYR A 230 13.79 -3.62 -11.43
N PHE A 231 14.62 -4.57 -11.78
CA PHE A 231 16.06 -4.42 -11.65
C PHE A 231 16.55 -3.51 -12.79
N GLU A 232 16.88 -2.27 -12.48
CA GLU A 232 17.71 -1.48 -13.37
C GLU A 232 19.18 -1.79 -13.07
N GLU A 233 19.94 -2.14 -14.10
CA GLU A 233 21.39 -2.01 -14.05
C GLU A 233 21.69 -0.56 -13.71
N ALA A 234 22.36 -0.33 -12.59
CA ALA A 234 22.66 0.99 -12.07
C ALA A 234 23.49 1.79 -13.09
N GLN A 235 22.84 2.63 -13.89
CA GLN A 235 23.55 3.74 -14.50
C GLN A 235 23.67 4.83 -13.44
N VAL A 236 24.84 4.85 -12.84
CA VAL A 236 25.32 5.95 -12.03
C VAL A 236 25.53 7.13 -12.97
N ASP A 237 24.69 8.17 -12.86
CA ASP A 237 25.18 9.54 -12.86
C ASP A 237 24.07 10.52 -12.43
N GLY A 238 24.40 11.33 -11.42
CA GLY A 238 23.97 12.71 -11.26
C GLY A 238 22.54 13.05 -10.91
N ALA A 239 22.14 12.88 -9.65
CA ALA A 239 21.49 13.95 -8.85
C ALA A 239 20.15 14.60 -9.32
N VAL A 240 19.21 13.88 -9.93
CA VAL A 240 17.81 14.30 -9.90
C VAL A 240 16.94 13.07 -9.64
N PRO A 241 15.99 13.11 -8.70
CA PRO A 241 15.08 12.00 -8.49
C PRO A 241 14.25 11.73 -9.75
N ARG A 242 14.37 10.52 -10.30
CA ARG A 242 13.68 10.11 -11.54
C ARG A 242 12.15 10.27 -11.51
N VAL A 243 11.56 10.40 -10.32
CA VAL A 243 10.13 10.67 -10.14
C VAL A 243 9.72 12.04 -10.69
N LEU A 244 10.65 12.99 -10.80
CA LEU A 244 10.39 14.35 -11.29
C LEU A 244 10.83 14.56 -12.75
N GLU A 245 11.55 13.62 -13.33
CA GLU A 245 11.90 13.65 -14.75
C GLU A 245 10.85 12.88 -15.55
N SER A 246 10.22 13.55 -16.49
CA SER A 246 9.43 12.93 -17.58
C SER A 246 10.41 12.20 -18.52
N SER A 247 10.98 11.10 -18.04
CA SER A 247 11.89 10.28 -18.85
C SER A 247 11.05 9.44 -19.79
N GLY A 248 11.20 9.69 -21.10
CA GLY A 248 10.79 8.78 -22.16
C GLY A 248 11.57 7.45 -22.14
N GLY A 249 11.57 6.77 -20.99
CA GLY A 249 11.94 5.37 -20.89
C GLY A 249 10.89 4.54 -21.60
N GLU A 250 11.29 3.47 -22.28
CA GLU A 250 10.41 2.52 -22.96
C GLU A 250 9.14 2.30 -22.14
N ILE A 251 8.00 2.61 -22.74
CA ILE A 251 6.69 2.34 -22.14
C ILE A 251 6.61 0.83 -22.01
N ARG A 252 6.91 0.30 -20.82
CA ARG A 252 6.70 -1.12 -20.54
C ARG A 252 5.25 -1.42 -20.82
N ASN A 253 5.00 -2.46 -21.60
CA ASN A 253 3.65 -2.86 -21.91
C ASN A 253 2.94 -3.31 -20.62
N LEU A 254 2.22 -2.38 -19.98
CA LEU A 254 1.54 -2.64 -18.71
C LEU A 254 0.61 -3.86 -18.79
N TYR A 255 0.03 -4.10 -19.98
CA TYR A 255 -0.79 -5.29 -20.18
C TYR A 255 0.01 -6.59 -20.03
N GLU A 256 1.20 -6.68 -20.57
CA GLU A 256 2.06 -7.87 -20.43
C GLU A 256 2.40 -8.15 -18.96
N GLU A 257 2.59 -7.11 -18.16
CA GLU A 257 2.88 -7.24 -16.74
C GLU A 257 1.67 -7.73 -15.92
N ILE A 258 0.46 -7.28 -16.25
CA ILE A 258 -0.76 -7.63 -15.51
C ILE A 258 -1.49 -8.85 -16.08
N HIS A 259 -1.25 -9.20 -17.34
CA HIS A 259 -1.92 -10.32 -18.00
C HIS A 259 -1.81 -11.65 -17.22
N PRO A 260 -0.63 -12.04 -16.71
CA PRO A 260 -0.51 -13.24 -15.87
C PRO A 260 -1.38 -13.19 -14.60
N CYS A 261 -1.62 -11.99 -14.06
CA CYS A 261 -2.49 -11.81 -12.88
C CYS A 261 -3.96 -12.04 -13.24
N LEU A 262 -4.39 -11.51 -14.40
CA LEU A 262 -5.74 -11.69 -14.92
C LEU A 262 -6.04 -13.16 -15.24
N MET A 263 -5.10 -13.85 -15.90
CA MET A 263 -5.22 -15.27 -16.22
C MET A 263 -5.29 -16.13 -14.95
N TYR A 264 -4.40 -15.90 -13.99
CA TYR A 264 -4.45 -16.60 -12.70
C TYR A 264 -5.79 -16.44 -11.99
N TYR A 265 -6.36 -15.22 -12.01
CA TYR A 265 -7.64 -14.94 -11.39
C TYR A 265 -8.79 -15.68 -12.07
N GLN A 266 -8.82 -15.70 -13.40
CA GLN A 266 -9.82 -16.43 -14.19
C GLN A 266 -9.75 -17.93 -13.91
N ASP A 267 -8.56 -18.51 -13.97
CA ASP A 267 -8.35 -19.95 -13.75
C ASP A 267 -8.68 -20.36 -12.31
N LYS A 268 -8.28 -19.56 -11.33
CA LYS A 268 -8.43 -19.92 -9.90
C LYS A 268 -9.85 -19.80 -9.40
N LEU A 269 -10.61 -18.81 -9.86
CA LEU A 269 -11.98 -18.53 -9.39
C LEU A 269 -13.05 -18.87 -10.42
N GLY A 270 -12.67 -19.38 -11.61
CA GLY A 270 -13.63 -19.74 -12.68
C GLY A 270 -14.47 -18.53 -13.14
N THR A 271 -13.88 -17.32 -13.14
CA THR A 271 -14.58 -16.07 -13.44
C THR A 271 -14.33 -15.63 -14.88
N ALA A 272 -15.20 -14.76 -15.40
CA ALA A 272 -15.01 -14.16 -16.74
C ALA A 272 -13.90 -13.08 -16.78
N GLY A 273 -13.24 -12.80 -15.67
CA GLY A 273 -12.23 -11.74 -15.53
C GLY A 273 -12.57 -10.72 -14.46
N VAL A 274 -11.83 -9.61 -14.43
CA VAL A 274 -12.13 -8.50 -13.53
C VAL A 274 -13.05 -7.48 -14.20
N ASP A 275 -13.95 -6.87 -13.42
CA ASP A 275 -14.87 -5.85 -13.93
C ASP A 275 -14.16 -4.51 -14.16
N ARG A 276 -13.17 -4.21 -13.32
CA ARG A 276 -12.49 -2.92 -13.30
C ARG A 276 -11.01 -3.04 -12.99
N ILE A 277 -10.23 -2.16 -13.62
CA ILE A 277 -8.81 -1.97 -13.33
C ILE A 277 -8.58 -0.51 -12.91
N TRP A 278 -7.99 -0.30 -11.73
CA TRP A 278 -7.52 1.00 -11.28
C TRP A 278 -6.01 1.07 -11.40
N ILE A 279 -5.54 2.11 -12.08
CA ILE A 279 -4.10 2.39 -12.24
C ILE A 279 -3.71 3.52 -11.30
N LEU A 280 -2.70 3.28 -10.49
CA LEU A 280 -2.04 4.26 -9.63
C LEU A 280 -0.57 4.32 -10.04
N ALA A 281 -0.23 5.29 -10.86
CA ALA A 281 1.11 5.53 -11.37
C ALA A 281 1.55 6.98 -11.10
N PRO A 282 2.85 7.29 -11.09
CA PRO A 282 3.35 8.66 -10.91
C PRO A 282 2.75 9.64 -11.92
N GLN A 283 2.54 9.20 -13.14
CA GLN A 283 1.83 9.92 -14.19
C GLN A 283 0.58 9.15 -14.58
N ASP A 284 -0.53 9.86 -14.73
CA ASP A 284 -1.77 9.28 -15.22
C ASP A 284 -1.57 8.76 -16.67
N LEU A 285 -2.06 7.57 -16.97
CA LEU A 285 -2.11 7.04 -18.33
C LEU A 285 -2.99 7.93 -19.19
N GLN A 286 -2.58 8.10 -20.43
CA GLN A 286 -3.35 8.88 -21.41
C GLN A 286 -4.65 8.16 -21.82
N PRO A 287 -5.67 8.85 -22.31
CA PRO A 287 -6.93 8.23 -22.70
C PRO A 287 -6.77 7.07 -23.69
N GLU A 288 -5.84 7.18 -24.64
CA GLU A 288 -5.54 6.16 -25.64
C GLU A 288 -4.93 4.90 -25.02
N GLU A 289 -4.07 5.06 -23.99
CA GLU A 289 -3.45 3.96 -23.26
C GLU A 289 -4.50 3.22 -22.40
N LEU A 290 -5.39 3.98 -21.75
CA LEU A 290 -6.49 3.41 -20.97
C LEU A 290 -7.45 2.62 -21.87
N GLU A 291 -7.78 3.15 -23.04
CA GLU A 291 -8.64 2.47 -24.02
C GLU A 291 -7.99 1.20 -24.57
N LEU A 292 -6.70 1.26 -24.89
CA LEU A 292 -5.94 0.07 -25.35
C LEU A 292 -5.95 -1.02 -24.27
N LEU A 293 -5.62 -0.66 -23.05
CA LEU A 293 -5.59 -1.59 -21.91
C LEU A 293 -6.99 -2.17 -21.63
N SER A 294 -8.03 -1.35 -21.76
CA SER A 294 -9.43 -1.80 -21.62
C SER A 294 -9.82 -2.82 -22.70
N ARG A 295 -9.45 -2.58 -23.94
CA ARG A 295 -9.69 -3.53 -25.04
C ARG A 295 -8.96 -4.84 -24.85
N GLN A 296 -7.70 -4.79 -24.39
CA GLN A 296 -6.87 -5.98 -24.17
C GLN A 296 -7.32 -6.80 -22.95
N SER A 297 -7.74 -6.15 -21.88
CA SER A 297 -8.13 -6.82 -20.62
C SER A 297 -9.61 -7.20 -20.57
N GLY A 298 -10.46 -6.59 -21.40
CA GLY A 298 -11.91 -6.73 -21.31
C GLY A 298 -12.55 -6.04 -20.11
N ALA A 299 -11.79 -5.25 -19.35
CA ALA A 299 -12.24 -4.57 -18.14
C ALA A 299 -12.36 -3.05 -18.34
N ALA A 300 -13.17 -2.38 -17.52
CA ALA A 300 -13.16 -0.92 -17.47
C ALA A 300 -11.88 -0.43 -16.78
N VAL A 301 -11.04 0.35 -17.48
CA VAL A 301 -9.75 0.85 -16.95
C VAL A 301 -9.83 2.34 -16.66
N SER A 302 -9.27 2.77 -15.55
CA SER A 302 -9.21 4.20 -15.17
C SER A 302 -8.00 4.49 -14.30
N ASN A 303 -7.48 5.70 -14.38
CA ASN A 303 -6.52 6.21 -13.41
C ASN A 303 -7.20 6.41 -12.05
N LEU A 304 -6.59 5.97 -10.97
CA LEU A 304 -7.07 6.23 -9.62
C LEU A 304 -6.68 7.66 -9.21
N ASN A 305 -7.68 8.51 -9.02
CA ASN A 305 -7.44 9.83 -8.46
C ASN A 305 -7.46 9.77 -6.92
N PRO A 306 -6.32 9.85 -6.24
CA PRO A 306 -6.26 9.74 -4.78
C PRO A 306 -6.97 10.87 -4.03
N LEU A 307 -7.26 11.98 -4.72
CA LEU A 307 -7.88 13.15 -4.12
C LEU A 307 -9.41 13.19 -4.24
N GLN A 308 -10.01 12.25 -4.97
CA GLN A 308 -11.46 12.25 -5.20
C GLN A 308 -12.30 12.10 -3.91
N SER A 309 -11.72 11.49 -2.86
CA SER A 309 -12.38 11.33 -1.56
C SER A 309 -12.27 12.56 -0.65
N PHE A 310 -11.54 13.59 -1.08
CA PHE A 310 -11.27 14.78 -0.27
C PHE A 310 -12.02 16.00 -0.79
N ARG A 311 -12.71 16.71 0.12
CA ARG A 311 -13.49 17.91 -0.21
C ARG A 311 -12.64 19.16 -0.36
N SER A 312 -11.54 19.24 0.36
CA SER A 312 -10.64 20.39 0.30
C SER A 312 -9.19 20.04 0.63
N TYR A 313 -8.29 20.79 0.02
CA TYR A 313 -6.86 20.78 0.24
C TYR A 313 -6.30 22.19 0.09
N PRO A 314 -5.19 22.53 0.78
CA PRO A 314 -4.62 23.88 0.73
C PRO A 314 -4.21 24.26 -0.71
N PRO A 315 -4.50 25.48 -1.16
CA PRO A 315 -4.02 25.98 -2.45
C PRO A 315 -2.49 25.89 -2.53
N GLY A 316 -1.97 25.44 -3.66
CA GLY A 316 -0.51 25.32 -3.89
C GLY A 316 0.19 24.20 -3.10
N SER A 317 -0.53 23.43 -2.27
CA SER A 317 0.05 22.33 -1.49
C SER A 317 0.08 20.99 -2.23
N LEU A 318 -0.58 20.89 -3.38
CA LEU A 318 -0.60 19.68 -4.17
C LEU A 318 0.65 19.59 -5.03
N PRO A 319 1.45 18.57 -4.87
CA PRO A 319 2.54 18.30 -5.80
C PRO A 319 1.96 17.94 -7.18
N VAL A 320 2.75 18.21 -8.22
CA VAL A 320 2.41 17.85 -9.60
C VAL A 320 2.06 16.35 -9.71
N LEU A 321 2.70 15.52 -8.90
CA LEU A 321 2.51 14.08 -8.84
C LEU A 321 1.63 13.67 -7.64
N LYS A 322 0.34 14.03 -7.67
CA LYS A 322 -0.63 13.74 -6.60
C LYS A 322 -0.75 12.25 -6.25
N SER A 323 -0.53 11.36 -7.23
CA SER A 323 -0.56 9.90 -7.04
C SER A 323 0.48 9.39 -6.04
N LEU A 324 1.61 10.10 -5.89
CA LEU A 324 2.65 9.77 -4.90
C LEU A 324 2.18 10.00 -3.45
N LEU A 325 1.10 10.75 -3.26
CA LEU A 325 0.50 10.93 -1.92
C LEU A 325 -0.46 9.78 -1.55
N ALA A 326 -0.80 8.90 -2.50
CA ALA A 326 -1.85 7.92 -2.29
C ALA A 326 -1.64 7.04 -1.03
N PRO A 327 -0.48 6.42 -0.77
CA PRO A 327 -0.29 5.65 0.45
C PRO A 327 -0.41 6.50 1.72
N SER A 328 0.17 7.70 1.73
CA SER A 328 0.09 8.61 2.88
C SER A 328 -1.34 9.11 3.13
N LEU A 329 -2.13 9.37 2.08
CA LEU A 329 -3.55 9.73 2.18
C LEU A 329 -4.37 8.58 2.74
N GLY A 330 -4.20 7.36 2.19
CA GLY A 330 -4.89 6.17 2.67
C GLY A 330 -4.61 5.89 4.15
N LEU A 331 -3.35 5.98 4.57
CA LEU A 331 -2.95 5.85 5.98
C LEU A 331 -3.62 6.89 6.88
N ALA A 332 -3.64 8.15 6.44
CA ALA A 332 -4.21 9.23 7.24
C ALA A 332 -5.74 9.14 7.38
N MET A 333 -6.43 8.48 6.46
CA MET A 333 -7.88 8.20 6.55
C MET A 333 -8.22 7.17 7.65
N GLY A 334 -7.29 6.28 7.99
CA GLY A 334 -7.34 5.47 9.20
C GLY A 334 -8.51 4.49 9.32
N SER A 335 -8.82 3.72 8.27
CA SER A 335 -9.92 2.72 8.29
C SER A 335 -9.43 1.27 8.41
N PHE A 336 -8.13 1.06 8.67
CA PHE A 336 -7.50 -0.27 8.75
C PHE A 336 -7.88 -1.09 9.96
#